data_2683f50e5aea7883d9ddda74cd651680
#
_entry.id   2683f50e5aea7883d9ddda74cd651680
#
_cell.length_a   1.000
_cell.length_b   1.000
_cell.length_c   1.000
_cell.angle_alpha   90.00
_cell.angle_beta   90.00
_cell.angle_gamma   90.00
#
_symmetry.space_group_name_H-M   'P 1'
#
loop_
_entity.id
_entity.type
_entity.pdbx_description
1 polymer ?
#
loop_
_entity_poly.entity_id
_entity_poly.type
_entity_poly.pdbx_seq_one_letter_code
_entity_poly.pdbx_strand_id
1 'polypeptide(L)'
;MLYTLGFASLALFLVQLVTGTVLALYYSPSPDHAYDSVQFIETQVTFGWFVRGLHHWGASGMVVAVGLHMLQVFLYGAFKPPRELMWMVGVVLFLLVMGFAFTGYLLPWDQTAYWATQVGINMVGTVPLVGDLIVRVLRGGETLGALTLSRFFAVHVLFLPALIIMGVMLHLFILRRVGPAGPWDEKKAASGSETFYPRQVYMDAVVMLGVFGIIALLAIFVPFPLADKANPSDTSFVPVPEWYFLFYYELLKHVHGPLEPFATWVLPGLAVLVMLLWPFLDWQKTIRAPASRPVGMALAVLFLVTVFSLLGVSLKNLYGMKRVDPGIAHGQALVANLGCTGCHRIHGTGGAVGPDLSFVGDRRPDREWHLKHFRNPQSVSPGSIMPKFPLTDQELQDLTSYILTLRRQT
;
A
#
# COMPACT_ATOMS: atom_id res chain seq x y z
N MET A 1 -2.05 27.87 10.64
CA MET A 1 -2.14 26.39 10.58
C MET A 1 -1.48 25.79 9.32
N LEU A 2 -1.75 26.28 8.08
CA LEU A 2 -1.15 25.66 6.87
C LEU A 2 0.38 25.67 6.83
N TYR A 3 1.06 26.60 7.46
CA TYR A 3 2.54 26.64 7.51
C TYR A 3 3.19 25.63 8.48
N THR A 4 2.38 24.90 9.24
CA THR A 4 2.86 23.90 10.21
C THR A 4 2.98 22.48 9.63
N LEU A 5 2.56 22.25 8.35
CA LEU A 5 2.56 20.91 7.74
C LEU A 5 3.96 20.29 7.62
N GLY A 6 4.99 21.11 7.32
CA GLY A 6 6.36 20.63 7.31
C GLY A 6 6.82 20.17 8.71
N PHE A 7 6.35 20.86 9.75
CA PHE A 7 6.66 20.49 11.13
C PHE A 7 5.88 19.24 11.59
N ALA A 8 4.61 19.10 11.14
CA ALA A 8 3.84 17.87 11.35
C ALA A 8 4.53 16.65 10.73
N SER A 9 5.08 16.79 9.51
CA SER A 9 5.86 15.74 8.86
C SER A 9 7.12 15.38 9.67
N LEU A 10 7.84 16.37 10.18
CA LEU A 10 9.01 16.15 11.04
C LEU A 10 8.63 15.45 12.37
N ALA A 11 7.51 15.84 12.98
CA ALA A 11 7.02 15.22 14.21
C ALA A 11 6.67 13.74 13.98
N LEU A 12 5.97 13.43 12.89
CA LEU A 12 5.66 12.05 12.51
C LEU A 12 6.93 11.25 12.22
N PHE A 13 7.93 11.85 11.56
CA PHE A 13 9.21 11.20 11.35
C PHE A 13 9.90 10.84 12.68
N LEU A 14 9.88 11.73 13.67
CA LEU A 14 10.43 11.44 15.00
C LEU A 14 9.67 10.30 15.69
N VAL A 15 8.34 10.25 15.57
CA VAL A 15 7.56 9.12 16.08
C VAL A 15 7.98 7.82 15.38
N GLN A 16 8.14 7.82 14.03
CA GLN A 16 8.60 6.65 13.29
C GLN A 16 9.99 6.20 13.73
N LEU A 17 10.91 7.13 13.94
CA LEU A 17 12.27 6.82 14.36
C LEU A 17 12.28 6.16 15.76
N VAL A 18 11.54 6.72 16.72
CA VAL A 18 11.48 6.19 18.09
C VAL A 18 10.77 4.83 18.10
N THR A 19 9.58 4.75 17.53
CA THR A 19 8.81 3.49 17.54
C THR A 19 9.49 2.39 16.74
N GLY A 20 10.06 2.71 15.58
CA GLY A 20 10.82 1.77 14.75
C GLY A 20 12.05 1.22 15.45
N THR A 21 12.78 2.07 16.18
CA THR A 21 13.93 1.64 17.01
C THR A 21 13.49 0.67 18.11
N VAL A 22 12.40 0.97 18.81
CA VAL A 22 11.86 0.08 19.86
C VAL A 22 11.42 -1.26 19.27
N LEU A 23 10.71 -1.25 18.12
CA LEU A 23 10.27 -2.48 17.44
C LEU A 23 11.47 -3.32 16.97
N ALA A 24 12.54 -2.68 16.47
CA ALA A 24 13.74 -3.36 15.99
C ALA A 24 14.49 -4.13 17.10
N LEU A 25 14.32 -3.76 18.37
CA LEU A 25 14.94 -4.49 19.50
C LEU A 25 14.35 -5.90 19.71
N TYR A 26 13.13 -6.13 19.26
CA TYR A 26 12.41 -7.39 19.42
C TYR A 26 12.24 -8.16 18.12
N TYR A 27 12.50 -7.52 16.98
CA TYR A 27 12.24 -8.08 15.66
C TYR A 27 13.38 -8.98 15.18
N SER A 28 13.04 -10.14 14.58
CA SER A 28 13.99 -11.08 13.99
C SER A 28 13.82 -11.17 12.47
N PRO A 29 14.76 -10.67 11.65
CA PRO A 29 14.61 -10.59 10.19
C PRO A 29 14.89 -11.93 9.48
N SER A 30 14.13 -12.95 9.80
CA SER A 30 14.18 -14.24 9.09
C SER A 30 12.78 -14.76 8.81
N PRO A 31 12.52 -15.47 7.70
CA PRO A 31 11.22 -16.03 7.36
C PRO A 31 10.63 -16.93 8.46
N ASP A 32 11.48 -17.63 9.22
CA ASP A 32 11.05 -18.54 10.27
C ASP A 32 10.55 -17.79 11.51
N HIS A 33 11.12 -16.62 11.80
CA HIS A 33 10.90 -15.91 13.06
C HIS A 33 10.27 -14.50 12.92
N ALA A 34 10.26 -13.90 11.72
CA ALA A 34 9.79 -12.52 11.55
C ALA A 34 8.33 -12.37 11.98
N TYR A 35 7.44 -13.21 11.46
CA TYR A 35 6.03 -13.20 11.83
C TYR A 35 5.84 -13.40 13.33
N ASP A 36 6.49 -14.44 13.87
CA ASP A 36 6.36 -14.81 15.29
C ASP A 36 6.93 -13.71 16.21
N SER A 37 7.99 -13.01 15.80
CA SER A 37 8.55 -11.88 16.55
C SER A 37 7.60 -10.69 16.58
N VAL A 38 6.89 -10.38 15.49
CA VAL A 38 5.85 -9.33 15.48
C VAL A 38 4.65 -9.74 16.31
N GLN A 39 4.22 -11.00 16.25
CA GLN A 39 3.16 -11.52 17.11
C GLN A 39 3.56 -11.45 18.60
N PHE A 40 4.81 -11.76 18.93
CA PHE A 40 5.36 -11.61 20.29
C PHE A 40 5.32 -10.16 20.76
N ILE A 41 5.71 -9.20 19.89
CA ILE A 41 5.60 -7.77 20.19
C ILE A 41 4.15 -7.40 20.53
N GLU A 42 3.18 -7.85 19.75
CA GLU A 42 1.76 -7.51 19.96
C GLU A 42 1.18 -8.12 21.25
N THR A 43 1.58 -9.36 21.58
CA THR A 43 0.86 -10.14 22.61
C THR A 43 1.60 -10.25 23.93
N GLN A 44 2.95 -10.14 23.94
CA GLN A 44 3.77 -10.40 25.10
C GLN A 44 4.56 -9.18 25.60
N VAL A 45 4.91 -8.25 24.70
CA VAL A 45 5.66 -7.04 25.12
C VAL A 45 4.70 -6.02 25.72
N THR A 46 5.01 -5.51 26.91
CA THR A 46 4.20 -4.47 27.55
C THR A 46 4.09 -3.25 26.64
N PHE A 47 2.87 -2.84 26.29
CA PHE A 47 2.56 -1.79 25.31
C PHE A 47 3.11 -2.05 23.88
N GLY A 48 3.56 -3.25 23.54
CA GLY A 48 4.09 -3.57 22.22
C GLY A 48 3.06 -3.34 21.10
N TRP A 49 1.80 -3.74 21.32
CA TRP A 49 0.66 -3.46 20.44
C TRP A 49 0.47 -1.95 20.17
N PHE A 50 0.64 -1.12 21.20
CA PHE A 50 0.50 0.33 21.06
C PHE A 50 1.67 0.95 20.29
N VAL A 51 2.91 0.55 20.56
CA VAL A 51 4.10 1.01 19.84
C VAL A 51 4.02 0.60 18.38
N ARG A 52 3.61 -0.64 18.07
CA ARG A 52 3.38 -1.10 16.69
C ARG A 52 2.24 -0.33 16.03
N GLY A 53 1.14 -0.09 16.76
CA GLY A 53 0.02 0.74 16.30
C GLY A 53 0.45 2.17 15.95
N LEU A 54 1.24 2.82 16.81
CA LEU A 54 1.81 4.15 16.54
C LEU A 54 2.71 4.14 15.31
N HIS A 55 3.50 3.08 15.10
CA HIS A 55 4.37 2.95 13.94
C HIS A 55 3.54 2.81 12.65
N HIS A 56 2.54 1.95 12.63
CA HIS A 56 1.65 1.74 11.49
C HIS A 56 0.84 2.99 11.13
N TRP A 57 0.10 3.56 12.10
CA TRP A 57 -0.71 4.75 11.86
C TRP A 57 0.14 6.00 11.63
N GLY A 58 1.31 6.06 12.26
CA GLY A 58 2.28 7.12 12.04
C GLY A 58 2.86 7.08 10.61
N ALA A 59 3.09 5.89 10.03
CA ALA A 59 3.49 5.74 8.62
C ALA A 59 2.42 6.27 7.68
N SER A 60 1.14 5.89 7.89
CA SER A 60 0.00 6.42 7.15
C SER A 60 -0.11 7.95 7.30
N GLY A 61 0.00 8.46 8.52
CA GLY A 61 0.00 9.89 8.82
C GLY A 61 1.15 10.64 8.13
N MET A 62 2.34 10.02 8.03
CA MET A 62 3.51 10.59 7.35
C MET A 62 3.25 10.79 5.86
N VAL A 63 2.67 9.79 5.17
CA VAL A 63 2.31 9.90 3.75
C VAL A 63 1.31 11.04 3.53
N VAL A 64 0.29 11.14 4.39
CA VAL A 64 -0.70 12.22 4.34
C VAL A 64 -0.05 13.59 4.59
N ALA A 65 0.74 13.73 5.66
CA ALA A 65 1.35 15.00 6.04
C ALA A 65 2.33 15.52 4.98
N VAL A 66 3.20 14.64 4.45
CA VAL A 66 4.16 15.01 3.39
C VAL A 66 3.42 15.34 2.09
N GLY A 67 2.39 14.56 1.71
CA GLY A 67 1.56 14.85 0.55
C GLY A 67 0.87 16.21 0.65
N LEU A 68 0.27 16.52 1.80
CA LEU A 68 -0.36 17.82 2.06
C LEU A 68 0.68 18.97 2.10
N HIS A 69 1.87 18.73 2.65
CA HIS A 69 2.96 19.70 2.65
C HIS A 69 3.42 20.02 1.22
N MET A 70 3.65 18.99 0.40
CA MET A 70 4.01 19.19 -1.01
C MET A 70 2.91 19.90 -1.79
N LEU A 71 1.66 19.52 -1.60
CA LEU A 71 0.51 20.21 -2.22
C LEU A 71 0.43 21.67 -1.81
N GLN A 72 0.60 21.98 -0.53
CA GLN A 72 0.66 23.35 -0.04
C GLN A 72 1.78 24.16 -0.70
N VAL A 73 3.02 23.61 -0.73
CA VAL A 73 4.17 24.27 -1.37
C VAL A 73 3.89 24.53 -2.84
N PHE A 74 3.26 23.58 -3.53
CA PHE A 74 2.86 23.68 -4.93
C PHE A 74 1.81 24.76 -5.14
N LEU A 75 0.70 24.73 -4.40
CA LEU A 75 -0.39 25.71 -4.51
C LEU A 75 0.09 27.13 -4.23
N TYR A 76 0.96 27.30 -3.24
CA TYR A 76 1.49 28.62 -2.85
C TYR A 76 2.65 29.11 -3.71
N GLY A 77 3.07 28.30 -4.72
CA GLY A 77 4.24 28.63 -5.53
C GLY A 77 5.49 28.84 -4.70
N ALA A 78 5.59 28.13 -3.56
CA ALA A 78 6.69 28.29 -2.63
C ALA A 78 7.99 27.64 -3.13
N PHE A 79 7.93 26.87 -4.22
CA PHE A 79 9.06 26.29 -4.93
C PHE A 79 9.78 27.27 -5.87
N LYS A 80 9.19 28.45 -6.12
CA LYS A 80 9.76 29.48 -7.01
C LYS A 80 11.09 30.05 -6.47
N PRO A 81 11.91 30.65 -7.35
CA PRO A 81 13.19 31.21 -6.95
C PRO A 81 13.13 32.02 -5.65
N PRO A 82 14.12 31.84 -4.75
CA PRO A 82 15.34 31.03 -4.83
C PRO A 82 15.19 29.63 -4.16
N ARG A 83 14.00 28.98 -4.24
CA ARG A 83 13.66 27.77 -3.46
C ARG A 83 13.57 26.50 -4.32
N GLU A 84 14.07 26.53 -5.55
CA GLU A 84 14.02 25.39 -6.49
C GLU A 84 14.72 24.16 -5.92
N LEU A 85 15.94 24.35 -5.39
CA LEU A 85 16.68 23.26 -4.77
C LEU A 85 15.97 22.68 -3.54
N MET A 86 15.31 23.54 -2.75
CA MET A 86 14.53 23.09 -1.58
C MET A 86 13.36 22.20 -2.00
N TRP A 87 12.68 22.54 -3.11
CA TRP A 87 11.64 21.71 -3.69
C TRP A 87 12.20 20.34 -4.17
N MET A 88 13.30 20.35 -4.91
CA MET A 88 13.92 19.11 -5.40
C MET A 88 14.31 18.17 -4.26
N VAL A 89 14.92 18.70 -3.20
CA VAL A 89 15.23 17.92 -1.98
C VAL A 89 13.93 17.41 -1.34
N GLY A 90 12.86 18.22 -1.32
CA GLY A 90 11.53 17.79 -0.84
C GLY A 90 10.95 16.63 -1.64
N VAL A 91 11.09 16.62 -2.96
CA VAL A 91 10.68 15.49 -3.82
C VAL A 91 11.50 14.24 -3.49
N VAL A 92 12.81 14.35 -3.30
CA VAL A 92 13.65 13.21 -2.89
C VAL A 92 13.22 12.69 -1.51
N LEU A 93 12.92 13.56 -0.55
CA LEU A 93 12.41 13.17 0.76
C LEU A 93 11.07 12.42 0.65
N PHE A 94 10.17 12.88 -0.21
CA PHE A 94 8.92 12.16 -0.49
C PHE A 94 9.18 10.75 -1.04
N LEU A 95 10.10 10.60 -1.99
CA LEU A 95 10.47 9.28 -2.52
C LEU A 95 11.09 8.37 -1.44
N LEU A 96 11.88 8.93 -0.52
CA LEU A 96 12.39 8.17 0.62
C LEU A 96 11.26 7.71 1.55
N VAL A 97 10.24 8.54 1.79
CA VAL A 97 9.05 8.15 2.57
C VAL A 97 8.31 6.99 1.88
N MET A 98 8.13 7.03 0.55
CA MET A 98 7.53 5.93 -0.20
C MET A 98 8.40 4.66 -0.16
N GLY A 99 9.73 4.81 -0.19
CA GLY A 99 10.69 3.72 0.00
C GLY A 99 10.57 3.09 1.40
N PHE A 100 10.41 3.89 2.44
CA PHE A 100 10.12 3.40 3.80
C PHE A 100 8.81 2.63 3.85
N ALA A 101 7.75 3.17 3.27
CA ALA A 101 6.45 2.52 3.22
C ALA A 101 6.53 1.15 2.53
N PHE A 102 7.23 1.05 1.41
CA PHE A 102 7.41 -0.21 0.69
C PHE A 102 8.30 -1.21 1.43
N THR A 103 9.45 -0.77 1.95
CA THR A 103 10.40 -1.68 2.60
C THR A 103 9.92 -2.17 3.96
N GLY A 104 9.21 -1.32 4.72
CA GLY A 104 8.63 -1.68 6.01
C GLY A 104 7.45 -2.64 5.89
N TYR A 105 6.75 -2.59 4.77
CA TYR A 105 5.57 -3.41 4.52
C TYR A 105 5.87 -4.92 4.50
N LEU A 106 7.05 -5.35 4.02
CA LEU A 106 7.46 -6.75 4.00
C LEU A 106 7.77 -7.32 5.39
N LEU A 107 8.19 -6.47 6.34
CA LEU A 107 8.81 -6.93 7.59
C LEU A 107 7.90 -7.82 8.46
N PRO A 108 6.57 -7.64 8.54
CA PRO A 108 5.70 -8.55 9.28
C PRO A 108 5.71 -9.99 8.76
N TRP A 109 6.13 -10.21 7.52
CA TRP A 109 6.19 -11.52 6.86
C TRP A 109 4.86 -12.27 6.92
N ASP A 110 3.77 -11.54 6.79
CA ASP A 110 2.43 -12.09 6.64
C ASP A 110 2.04 -12.26 5.17
N GLN A 111 0.90 -12.89 4.90
CA GLN A 111 0.42 -13.19 3.55
C GLN A 111 0.30 -11.95 2.68
N THR A 112 -0.25 -10.87 3.23
CA THR A 112 -0.44 -9.61 2.50
C THR A 112 0.90 -8.95 2.17
N ALA A 113 1.79 -8.88 3.14
CA ALA A 113 3.14 -8.31 2.99
C ALA A 113 3.99 -9.06 1.96
N TYR A 114 3.99 -10.40 2.03
CA TYR A 114 4.73 -11.26 1.10
C TYR A 114 4.28 -11.04 -0.35
N TRP A 115 2.99 -11.21 -0.62
CA TRP A 115 2.47 -11.18 -1.98
C TRP A 115 2.46 -9.76 -2.58
N ALA A 116 2.18 -8.72 -1.78
CA ALA A 116 2.29 -7.35 -2.26
C ALA A 116 3.74 -6.96 -2.59
N THR A 117 4.71 -7.43 -1.80
CA THR A 117 6.14 -7.22 -2.11
C THR A 117 6.56 -7.96 -3.38
N GLN A 118 6.07 -9.20 -3.58
CA GLN A 118 6.31 -9.95 -4.80
C GLN A 118 5.83 -9.17 -6.05
N VAL A 119 4.64 -8.59 -6.00
CA VAL A 119 4.13 -7.72 -7.07
C VAL A 119 5.03 -6.51 -7.29
N GLY A 120 5.39 -5.80 -6.23
CA GLY A 120 6.25 -4.61 -6.33
C GLY A 120 7.64 -4.92 -6.93
N ILE A 121 8.26 -6.03 -6.54
CA ILE A 121 9.55 -6.46 -7.10
C ILE A 121 9.40 -6.87 -8.58
N ASN A 122 8.33 -7.58 -8.94
CA ASN A 122 8.07 -7.96 -10.33
C ASN A 122 7.88 -6.72 -11.22
N MET A 123 7.22 -5.67 -10.73
CA MET A 123 7.11 -4.40 -11.45
C MET A 123 8.47 -3.78 -11.76
N VAL A 124 9.40 -3.81 -10.80
CA VAL A 124 10.78 -3.34 -11.02
C VAL A 124 11.47 -4.17 -12.10
N GLY A 125 11.18 -5.46 -12.20
CA GLY A 125 11.70 -6.35 -13.24
C GLY A 125 11.33 -5.94 -14.66
N THR A 126 10.26 -5.18 -14.87
CA THR A 126 9.86 -4.67 -16.19
C THR A 126 10.71 -3.51 -16.71
N VAL A 127 11.60 -2.94 -15.87
CA VAL A 127 12.51 -1.83 -16.27
C VAL A 127 13.57 -2.35 -17.23
N PRO A 128 13.66 -1.82 -18.45
CA PRO A 128 14.64 -2.27 -19.44
C PRO A 128 16.09 -2.14 -18.94
N LEU A 129 16.94 -3.06 -19.34
CA LEU A 129 18.38 -3.11 -19.09
C LEU A 129 18.80 -3.35 -17.63
N VAL A 130 18.12 -2.74 -16.67
CA VAL A 130 18.51 -2.78 -15.24
C VAL A 130 17.53 -3.53 -14.34
N GLY A 131 16.32 -3.81 -14.80
CA GLY A 131 15.26 -4.44 -14.00
C GLY A 131 15.69 -5.76 -13.38
N ASP A 132 16.24 -6.68 -14.18
CA ASP A 132 16.72 -7.98 -13.70
C ASP A 132 17.85 -7.86 -12.68
N LEU A 133 18.73 -6.88 -12.83
CA LEU A 133 19.80 -6.62 -11.87
C LEU A 133 19.20 -6.15 -10.53
N ILE A 134 18.29 -5.18 -10.59
CA ILE A 134 17.64 -4.66 -9.38
C ILE A 134 16.84 -5.75 -8.69
N VAL A 135 16.07 -6.56 -9.43
CA VAL A 135 15.33 -7.70 -8.87
C VAL A 135 16.26 -8.67 -8.16
N ARG A 136 17.39 -9.06 -8.77
CA ARG A 136 18.40 -9.94 -8.13
C ARG A 136 18.99 -9.31 -6.87
N VAL A 137 19.24 -8.01 -6.88
CA VAL A 137 19.74 -7.30 -5.71
C VAL A 137 18.69 -7.25 -4.61
N LEU A 138 17.42 -6.95 -4.92
CA LEU A 138 16.34 -6.85 -3.93
C LEU A 138 15.96 -8.23 -3.39
N ARG A 139 15.74 -9.20 -4.28
CA ARG A 139 15.27 -10.54 -3.92
C ARG A 139 16.34 -11.39 -3.25
N GLY A 140 17.56 -11.32 -3.77
CA GLY A 140 18.69 -12.09 -3.25
C GLY A 140 18.67 -13.58 -3.59
N GLY A 141 17.67 -14.04 -4.35
CA GLY A 141 17.46 -15.40 -4.78
C GLY A 141 16.40 -15.48 -5.87
N GLU A 142 15.96 -16.69 -6.21
CA GLU A 142 14.91 -16.89 -7.22
C GLU A 142 13.52 -16.46 -6.69
N THR A 143 13.28 -16.64 -5.39
CA THR A 143 12.04 -16.30 -4.71
C THR A 143 12.31 -15.35 -3.53
N LEU A 144 11.25 -14.75 -2.97
CA LEU A 144 11.36 -14.01 -1.71
C LEU A 144 11.74 -14.99 -0.58
N GLY A 145 12.76 -14.63 0.20
CA GLY A 145 13.27 -15.48 1.25
C GLY A 145 14.11 -14.73 2.28
N ALA A 146 14.98 -15.45 2.99
CA ALA A 146 15.80 -14.91 4.07
C ALA A 146 16.66 -13.72 3.64
N LEU A 147 17.29 -13.80 2.46
CA LEU A 147 18.10 -12.70 1.93
C LEU A 147 17.26 -11.48 1.55
N THR A 148 16.04 -11.68 1.04
CA THR A 148 15.12 -10.57 0.76
C THR A 148 14.78 -9.85 2.05
N LEU A 149 14.33 -10.61 3.04
CA LEU A 149 13.87 -10.04 4.31
C LEU A 149 14.99 -9.31 5.06
N SER A 150 16.19 -9.90 5.14
CA SER A 150 17.34 -9.27 5.79
C SER A 150 17.80 -7.99 5.08
N ARG A 151 17.75 -7.95 3.73
CA ARG A 151 18.06 -6.75 2.95
C ARG A 151 17.03 -5.66 3.16
N PHE A 152 15.74 -6.00 3.11
CA PHE A 152 14.65 -5.04 3.36
C PHE A 152 14.74 -4.48 4.77
N PHE A 153 15.04 -5.33 5.76
CA PHE A 153 15.29 -4.87 7.13
C PHE A 153 16.47 -3.90 7.21
N ALA A 154 17.62 -4.25 6.63
CA ALA A 154 18.80 -3.38 6.64
C ALA A 154 18.53 -2.04 5.92
N VAL A 155 17.83 -2.06 4.79
CA VAL A 155 17.43 -0.86 4.05
C VAL A 155 16.48 -0.01 4.89
N HIS A 156 15.46 -0.61 5.50
CA HIS A 156 14.43 0.09 6.26
C HIS A 156 14.96 0.67 7.58
N VAL A 157 15.82 -0.06 8.30
CA VAL A 157 16.26 0.32 9.65
C VAL A 157 17.58 1.09 9.65
N LEU A 158 18.41 0.93 8.63
CA LEU A 158 19.74 1.56 8.61
C LEU A 158 19.89 2.56 7.44
N PHE A 159 19.73 2.12 6.20
CA PHE A 159 20.04 2.97 5.04
C PHE A 159 19.03 4.12 4.85
N LEU A 160 17.74 3.82 4.83
CA LEU A 160 16.73 4.84 4.65
C LEU A 160 16.69 5.86 5.81
N PRO A 161 16.81 5.47 7.11
CA PRO A 161 16.91 6.45 8.19
C PRO A 161 18.13 7.38 8.04
N ALA A 162 19.30 6.85 7.66
CA ALA A 162 20.47 7.67 7.43
C ALA A 162 20.25 8.68 6.29
N LEU A 163 19.67 8.22 5.17
CA LEU A 163 19.40 9.08 4.01
C LEU A 163 18.34 10.16 4.31
N ILE A 164 17.25 9.82 5.00
CA ILE A 164 16.20 10.79 5.29
C ILE A 164 16.67 11.82 6.31
N ILE A 165 17.47 11.44 7.32
CA ILE A 165 18.07 12.36 8.27
C ILE A 165 18.97 13.36 7.53
N MET A 166 19.87 12.89 6.66
CA MET A 166 20.71 13.77 5.84
C MET A 166 19.88 14.69 4.94
N GLY A 167 18.85 14.14 4.30
CA GLY A 167 17.95 14.90 3.45
C GLY A 167 17.15 15.96 4.22
N VAL A 168 16.64 15.65 5.41
CA VAL A 168 15.94 16.61 6.28
C VAL A 168 16.91 17.70 6.76
N MET A 169 18.11 17.34 7.16
CA MET A 169 19.13 18.35 7.54
C MET A 169 19.45 19.28 6.36
N LEU A 170 19.62 18.73 5.16
CA LEU A 170 19.84 19.54 3.97
C LEU A 170 18.63 20.43 3.65
N HIS A 171 17.41 19.90 3.73
CA HIS A 171 16.17 20.64 3.48
C HIS A 171 16.02 21.82 4.44
N LEU A 172 16.25 21.59 5.74
CA LEU A 172 16.21 22.63 6.77
C LEU A 172 17.37 23.63 6.64
N PHE A 173 18.56 23.18 6.24
CA PHE A 173 19.69 24.08 5.96
C PHE A 173 19.37 25.02 4.81
N ILE A 174 18.79 24.52 3.71
CA ILE A 174 18.37 25.35 2.57
C ILE A 174 17.28 26.34 3.04
N LEU A 175 16.27 25.84 3.76
CA LEU A 175 15.22 26.69 4.34
C LEU A 175 15.80 27.84 5.16
N ARG A 176 16.81 27.57 5.99
CA ARG A 176 17.49 28.58 6.80
C ARG A 176 18.23 29.61 5.97
N ARG A 177 18.77 29.19 4.81
CA ARG A 177 19.53 30.07 3.91
C ARG A 177 18.63 30.95 3.06
N VAL A 178 17.55 30.39 2.48
CA VAL A 178 16.68 31.12 1.53
C VAL A 178 15.44 31.72 2.19
N GLY A 179 15.16 31.35 3.44
CA GLY A 179 13.97 31.77 4.19
C GLY A 179 12.66 31.13 3.76
N PRO A 180 11.61 31.18 4.61
CA PRO A 180 10.29 30.69 4.27
C PRO A 180 9.64 31.53 3.15
N ALA A 181 8.79 30.89 2.35
CA ALA A 181 7.98 31.59 1.38
C ALA A 181 6.76 32.20 2.10
N GLY A 182 6.75 33.49 2.33
CA GLY A 182 5.59 34.19 2.87
C GLY A 182 4.32 34.04 2.01
N PRO A 183 3.20 34.71 2.34
CA PRO A 183 1.99 34.73 1.52
C PRO A 183 2.29 35.18 0.08
N TRP A 184 1.49 34.71 -0.90
CA TRP A 184 1.60 35.20 -2.28
C TRP A 184 0.93 36.58 -2.48
N ASP A 185 0.06 36.98 -1.58
CA ASP A 185 -0.62 38.26 -1.57
C ASP A 185 0.33 39.33 -0.99
N GLU A 186 0.74 40.29 -1.85
CA GLU A 186 1.67 41.36 -1.49
C GLU A 186 1.15 42.24 -0.35
N LYS A 187 -0.18 42.48 -0.28
CA LYS A 187 -0.80 43.22 0.82
C LYS A 187 -0.66 42.49 2.16
N LYS A 188 -0.84 41.16 2.15
CA LYS A 188 -0.62 40.32 3.33
C LYS A 188 0.87 40.17 3.67
N ALA A 189 1.73 40.16 2.66
CA ALA A 189 3.17 40.13 2.87
C ALA A 189 3.69 41.44 3.50
N ALA A 190 3.10 42.58 3.13
CA ALA A 190 3.45 43.89 3.66
C ALA A 190 2.88 44.17 5.05
N SER A 191 1.87 43.42 5.52
CA SER A 191 1.16 43.67 6.80
C SER A 191 1.94 43.26 8.04
N GLY A 192 3.17 42.73 7.94
CA GLY A 192 4.07 42.47 9.05
C GLY A 192 4.75 41.08 9.03
N SER A 193 5.88 40.98 9.69
CA SER A 193 6.55 39.72 9.96
C SER A 193 6.04 39.15 11.29
N GLU A 194 5.66 37.88 11.29
CA GLU A 194 5.40 37.17 12.55
C GLU A 194 6.73 36.65 13.11
N THR A 195 6.88 36.76 14.45
CA THR A 195 8.07 36.21 15.12
C THR A 195 7.99 34.70 15.17
N PHE A 196 9.12 34.02 14.93
CA PHE A 196 9.19 32.57 15.07
C PHE A 196 8.87 32.14 16.52
N TYR A 197 9.47 32.79 17.51
CA TYR A 197 9.15 32.59 18.92
C TYR A 197 8.42 33.82 19.47
N PRO A 198 7.35 33.64 20.27
CA PRO A 198 6.79 32.36 20.73
C PRO A 198 5.72 31.76 19.79
N ARG A 199 5.12 32.56 18.89
CA ARG A 199 3.87 32.23 18.19
C ARG A 199 3.98 30.99 17.30
N GLN A 200 4.97 30.95 16.39
CA GLN A 200 5.13 29.79 15.49
C GLN A 200 5.45 28.52 16.28
N VAL A 201 6.32 28.60 17.29
CA VAL A 201 6.68 27.46 18.14
C VAL A 201 5.45 26.89 18.87
N TYR A 202 4.57 27.75 19.40
CA TYR A 202 3.31 27.27 20.01
C TYR A 202 2.40 26.61 19.00
N MET A 203 2.24 27.19 17.80
CA MET A 203 1.42 26.60 16.75
C MET A 203 1.95 25.23 16.32
N ASP A 204 3.26 25.11 16.17
CA ASP A 204 3.91 23.85 15.81
C ASP A 204 3.72 22.80 16.91
N ALA A 205 3.87 23.19 18.20
CA ALA A 205 3.63 22.30 19.33
C ALA A 205 2.19 21.81 19.41
N VAL A 206 1.20 22.68 19.20
CA VAL A 206 -0.22 22.31 19.17
C VAL A 206 -0.50 21.31 18.03
N VAL A 207 0.06 21.55 16.85
CA VAL A 207 -0.12 20.65 15.71
C VAL A 207 0.56 19.30 15.97
N MET A 208 1.77 19.29 16.53
CA MET A 208 2.46 18.05 16.93
C MET A 208 1.62 17.22 17.91
N LEU A 209 1.12 17.86 18.98
CA LEU A 209 0.28 17.19 19.97
C LEU A 209 -1.02 16.68 19.35
N GLY A 210 -1.63 17.47 18.47
CA GLY A 210 -2.84 17.06 17.74
C GLY A 210 -2.60 15.84 16.84
N VAL A 211 -1.53 15.86 16.04
CA VAL A 211 -1.16 14.75 15.16
C VAL A 211 -0.79 13.51 15.99
N PHE A 212 0.02 13.66 17.04
CA PHE A 212 0.34 12.55 17.94
C PHE A 212 -0.93 11.98 18.61
N GLY A 213 -1.83 12.85 19.09
CA GLY A 213 -3.10 12.43 19.66
C GLY A 213 -3.96 11.64 18.70
N ILE A 214 -4.04 12.07 17.42
CA ILE A 214 -4.80 11.34 16.38
C ILE A 214 -4.22 9.94 16.16
N ILE A 215 -2.91 9.81 15.92
CA ILE A 215 -2.30 8.49 15.69
C ILE A 215 -2.36 7.59 16.94
N ALA A 216 -2.28 8.16 18.14
CA ALA A 216 -2.45 7.42 19.39
C ALA A 216 -3.88 6.90 19.55
N LEU A 217 -4.88 7.72 19.26
CA LEU A 217 -6.30 7.30 19.26
C LEU A 217 -6.55 6.21 18.21
N LEU A 218 -5.98 6.35 17.00
CA LEU A 218 -6.07 5.32 15.98
C LEU A 218 -5.40 4.02 16.45
N ALA A 219 -4.23 4.09 17.07
CA ALA A 219 -3.54 2.91 17.60
C ALA A 219 -4.36 2.18 18.68
N ILE A 220 -5.14 2.93 19.49
CA ILE A 220 -5.97 2.36 20.57
C ILE A 220 -7.28 1.79 20.03
N PHE A 221 -7.99 2.54 19.19
CA PHE A 221 -9.38 2.23 18.82
C PHE A 221 -9.52 1.55 17.46
N VAL A 222 -8.49 1.58 16.62
CA VAL A 222 -8.47 0.97 15.30
C VAL A 222 -7.26 0.05 15.19
N PRO A 223 -7.33 -1.15 15.81
CA PRO A 223 -6.21 -2.08 15.80
C PRO A 223 -5.93 -2.54 14.36
N PHE A 224 -4.65 -2.76 14.07
CA PHE A 224 -4.18 -3.30 12.80
C PHE A 224 -3.64 -4.72 13.04
N PRO A 225 -4.50 -5.76 12.93
CA PRO A 225 -4.08 -7.14 13.18
C PRO A 225 -3.11 -7.62 12.09
N LEU A 226 -2.26 -8.60 12.44
CA LEU A 226 -1.49 -9.35 11.45
C LEU A 226 -2.45 -10.19 10.59
N ALA A 227 -2.16 -10.31 9.29
CA ALA A 227 -2.74 -11.35 8.46
C ALA A 227 -2.13 -12.72 8.81
N ASP A 228 -2.55 -13.79 8.12
CA ASP A 228 -1.96 -15.10 8.30
C ASP A 228 -0.47 -15.08 7.94
N LYS A 229 0.33 -15.96 8.55
CA LYS A 229 1.77 -16.11 8.24
C LYS A 229 1.96 -16.41 6.75
N ALA A 230 2.96 -15.79 6.13
CA ALA A 230 3.23 -15.94 4.71
C ALA A 230 3.33 -17.40 4.27
N ASN A 231 2.55 -17.77 3.29
CA ASN A 231 2.60 -19.06 2.60
C ASN A 231 2.94 -18.86 1.12
N PRO A 232 4.21 -19.07 0.72
CA PRO A 232 4.64 -18.94 -0.68
C PRO A 232 3.93 -19.89 -1.66
N SER A 233 3.33 -20.99 -1.15
CA SER A 233 2.62 -21.97 -1.97
C SER A 233 1.17 -21.59 -2.26
N ASP A 234 0.62 -20.60 -1.56
CA ASP A 234 -0.74 -20.12 -1.79
C ASP A 234 -0.78 -19.09 -2.93
N THR A 235 -0.73 -19.58 -4.15
CA THR A 235 -0.81 -18.74 -5.36
C THR A 235 -2.21 -18.19 -5.64
N SER A 236 -3.21 -18.57 -4.84
CA SER A 236 -4.59 -18.07 -4.96
C SER A 236 -4.82 -16.76 -4.21
N PHE A 237 -3.89 -16.38 -3.34
CA PHE A 237 -3.99 -15.15 -2.56
C PHE A 237 -3.96 -13.90 -3.47
N VAL A 238 -4.95 -13.04 -3.32
CA VAL A 238 -5.04 -11.77 -4.06
C VAL A 238 -4.43 -10.66 -3.21
N PRO A 239 -3.21 -10.20 -3.53
CA PRO A 239 -2.55 -9.17 -2.73
C PRO A 239 -3.24 -7.82 -2.93
N VAL A 240 -3.51 -7.16 -1.82
CA VAL A 240 -4.04 -5.80 -1.80
C VAL A 240 -3.03 -4.93 -1.06
N PRO A 241 -2.41 -3.95 -1.74
CA PRO A 241 -1.43 -3.09 -1.09
C PRO A 241 -2.09 -2.10 -0.14
N GLU A 242 -1.28 -1.39 0.64
CA GLU A 242 -1.73 -0.30 1.49
C GLU A 242 -2.48 0.79 0.71
N TRP A 243 -3.38 1.49 1.42
CA TRP A 243 -4.32 2.45 0.82
C TRP A 243 -3.65 3.52 -0.06
N TYR A 244 -2.44 3.96 0.27
CA TYR A 244 -1.69 4.97 -0.50
C TYR A 244 -1.06 4.42 -1.80
N PHE A 245 -1.07 3.11 -2.01
CA PHE A 245 -0.72 2.46 -3.27
C PHE A 245 -1.95 1.99 -4.06
N LEU A 246 -3.15 1.98 -3.47
CA LEU A 246 -4.37 1.44 -4.09
C LEU A 246 -4.74 2.12 -5.41
N PHE A 247 -4.56 3.44 -5.51
CA PHE A 247 -4.84 4.17 -6.75
C PHE A 247 -3.96 3.67 -7.91
N TYR A 248 -2.70 3.39 -7.62
CA TYR A 248 -1.74 2.89 -8.60
C TYR A 248 -1.99 1.40 -8.91
N TYR A 249 -2.32 0.60 -7.91
CA TYR A 249 -2.76 -0.78 -8.08
C TYR A 249 -3.99 -0.87 -8.99
N GLU A 250 -4.97 0.01 -8.80
CA GLU A 250 -6.15 0.08 -9.68
C GLU A 250 -5.78 0.47 -11.12
N LEU A 251 -4.88 1.45 -11.30
CA LEU A 251 -4.38 1.82 -12.61
C LEU A 251 -3.78 0.63 -13.36
N LEU A 252 -2.97 -0.19 -12.68
CA LEU A 252 -2.30 -1.34 -13.28
C LEU A 252 -3.29 -2.40 -13.76
N LYS A 253 -4.45 -2.54 -13.15
CA LYS A 253 -5.50 -3.47 -13.60
C LYS A 253 -6.09 -3.11 -14.98
N HIS A 254 -5.92 -1.88 -15.42
CA HIS A 254 -6.43 -1.41 -16.72
C HIS A 254 -5.39 -1.43 -17.83
N VAL A 255 -4.13 -1.78 -17.50
CA VAL A 255 -3.02 -1.76 -18.47
C VAL A 255 -2.39 -3.15 -18.55
N HIS A 256 -2.54 -3.79 -19.70
CA HIS A 256 -2.10 -5.16 -19.95
C HIS A 256 -1.23 -5.27 -21.20
N GLY A 257 -0.45 -6.34 -21.27
CA GLY A 257 0.34 -6.71 -22.44
C GLY A 257 1.45 -5.71 -22.76
N PRO A 258 1.65 -5.29 -24.03
CA PRO A 258 2.78 -4.44 -24.41
C PRO A 258 2.82 -3.07 -23.73
N LEU A 259 1.72 -2.60 -23.16
CA LEU A 259 1.64 -1.32 -22.44
C LEU A 259 1.99 -1.45 -20.95
N GLU A 260 2.15 -2.66 -20.43
CA GLU A 260 2.51 -2.88 -19.02
C GLU A 260 3.80 -2.14 -18.60
N PRO A 261 4.92 -2.17 -19.36
CA PRO A 261 6.11 -1.40 -19.03
C PRO A 261 5.86 0.11 -18.96
N PHE A 262 4.95 0.63 -19.79
CA PHE A 262 4.58 2.05 -19.72
C PHE A 262 3.95 2.40 -18.37
N ALA A 263 3.03 1.58 -17.88
CA ALA A 263 2.37 1.84 -16.60
C ALA A 263 3.30 1.56 -15.40
N THR A 264 4.17 0.55 -15.48
CA THR A 264 4.96 0.09 -14.34
C THR A 264 6.19 0.98 -14.04
N TRP A 265 6.82 1.57 -15.04
CA TRP A 265 8.02 2.38 -14.82
C TRP A 265 8.07 3.70 -15.60
N VAL A 266 7.53 3.78 -16.85
CA VAL A 266 7.61 5.03 -17.65
C VAL A 266 6.75 6.12 -17.01
N LEU A 267 5.49 5.83 -16.73
CA LEU A 267 4.57 6.79 -16.14
C LEU A 267 5.00 7.26 -14.75
N PRO A 268 5.36 6.39 -13.79
CA PRO A 268 5.90 6.85 -12.51
C PRO A 268 7.22 7.61 -12.64
N GLY A 269 8.14 7.13 -13.50
CA GLY A 269 9.42 7.81 -13.74
C GLY A 269 9.23 9.21 -14.33
N LEU A 270 8.31 9.34 -15.29
CA LEU A 270 7.95 10.66 -15.87
C LEU A 270 7.30 11.58 -14.82
N ALA A 271 6.42 11.05 -13.98
CA ALA A 271 5.82 11.82 -12.90
C ALA A 271 6.88 12.35 -11.94
N VAL A 272 7.82 11.51 -11.51
CA VAL A 272 8.95 11.93 -10.66
C VAL A 272 9.82 12.98 -11.36
N LEU A 273 10.15 12.78 -12.64
CA LEU A 273 10.95 13.73 -13.42
C LEU A 273 10.24 15.10 -13.53
N VAL A 274 8.95 15.09 -13.84
CA VAL A 274 8.13 16.32 -13.90
C VAL A 274 8.10 17.00 -12.53
N MET A 275 7.90 16.26 -11.46
CA MET A 275 7.93 16.81 -10.09
C MET A 275 9.27 17.45 -9.77
N LEU A 276 10.39 16.80 -10.06
CA LEU A 276 11.74 17.33 -9.84
C LEU A 276 12.00 18.60 -10.64
N LEU A 277 11.60 18.62 -11.91
CA LEU A 277 11.88 19.72 -12.83
C LEU A 277 10.80 20.81 -12.79
N TRP A 278 9.74 20.64 -12.02
CA TRP A 278 8.62 21.57 -11.96
C TRP A 278 9.02 23.04 -11.76
N PRO A 279 9.96 23.40 -10.88
CA PRO A 279 10.40 24.79 -10.69
C PRO A 279 10.93 25.45 -11.97
N PHE A 280 11.44 24.67 -12.89
CA PHE A 280 12.02 25.14 -14.16
C PHE A 280 10.98 25.11 -15.29
N LEU A 281 9.95 24.26 -15.20
CA LEU A 281 8.87 24.15 -16.18
C LEU A 281 7.82 25.26 -16.00
N ASP A 282 7.61 25.74 -14.78
CA ASP A 282 6.72 26.86 -14.50
C ASP A 282 7.44 28.18 -14.80
N TRP A 283 7.38 28.63 -16.06
CA TRP A 283 8.13 29.75 -16.62
C TRP A 283 7.89 31.12 -15.96
N GLN A 284 6.75 31.30 -15.28
CA GLN A 284 6.42 32.55 -14.60
C GLN A 284 7.18 32.66 -13.27
N LYS A 285 8.48 32.93 -13.35
CA LYS A 285 9.41 32.84 -12.22
C LYS A 285 9.04 33.65 -10.97
N THR A 286 8.42 34.80 -11.13
CA THR A 286 8.10 35.72 -10.02
C THR A 286 6.67 35.56 -9.50
N ILE A 287 5.74 35.10 -10.33
CA ILE A 287 4.32 35.05 -10.00
C ILE A 287 4.00 33.76 -9.23
N ARG A 288 3.49 33.90 -8.01
CA ARG A 288 3.19 32.80 -7.11
C ARG A 288 1.69 32.52 -6.95
N ALA A 289 0.83 33.51 -7.22
CA ALA A 289 -0.61 33.38 -7.04
C ALA A 289 -1.20 32.21 -7.86
N PRO A 290 -2.02 31.34 -7.26
CA PRO A 290 -2.62 30.19 -7.97
C PRO A 290 -3.38 30.60 -9.23
N ALA A 291 -4.21 31.65 -9.16
CA ALA A 291 -5.01 32.14 -10.28
C ALA A 291 -4.16 32.53 -11.51
N SER A 292 -2.91 32.93 -11.31
CA SER A 292 -2.00 33.35 -12.38
C SER A 292 -1.14 32.18 -12.92
N ARG A 293 -1.40 30.95 -12.47
CA ARG A 293 -0.70 29.72 -12.90
C ARG A 293 -1.70 28.66 -13.36
N PRO A 294 -2.55 28.93 -14.36
CA PRO A 294 -3.68 28.07 -14.70
C PRO A 294 -3.26 26.67 -15.15
N VAL A 295 -2.15 26.55 -15.89
CA VAL A 295 -1.65 25.23 -16.35
C VAL A 295 -1.23 24.36 -15.16
N GLY A 296 -0.42 24.89 -14.23
CA GLY A 296 -0.01 24.16 -13.04
C GLY A 296 -1.21 23.75 -12.16
N MET A 297 -2.17 24.67 -11.98
CA MET A 297 -3.39 24.38 -11.22
C MET A 297 -4.25 23.30 -11.90
N ALA A 298 -4.42 23.38 -13.22
CA ALA A 298 -5.18 22.37 -13.96
C ALA A 298 -4.54 20.99 -13.87
N LEU A 299 -3.21 20.89 -14.00
CA LEU A 299 -2.48 19.64 -13.84
C LEU A 299 -2.59 19.08 -12.41
N ALA A 300 -2.50 19.92 -11.39
CA ALA A 300 -2.68 19.48 -10.00
C ALA A 300 -4.09 18.96 -9.75
N VAL A 301 -5.11 19.67 -10.24
CA VAL A 301 -6.52 19.22 -10.12
C VAL A 301 -6.72 17.89 -10.86
N LEU A 302 -6.23 17.79 -12.11
CA LEU A 302 -6.32 16.56 -12.89
C LEU A 302 -5.66 15.39 -12.16
N PHE A 303 -4.45 15.58 -11.63
CA PHE A 303 -3.73 14.57 -10.86
C PHE A 303 -4.53 14.12 -9.63
N LEU A 304 -5.01 15.07 -8.82
CA LEU A 304 -5.79 14.75 -7.62
C LEU A 304 -7.10 14.03 -7.97
N VAL A 305 -7.83 14.51 -8.98
CA VAL A 305 -9.07 13.85 -9.44
C VAL A 305 -8.77 12.42 -9.90
N THR A 306 -7.69 12.20 -10.66
CA THR A 306 -7.29 10.87 -11.11
C THR A 306 -6.97 9.96 -9.92
N VAL A 307 -6.12 10.41 -8.99
CA VAL A 307 -5.73 9.64 -7.80
C VAL A 307 -6.96 9.28 -6.95
N PHE A 308 -7.82 10.26 -6.63
CA PHE A 308 -8.99 9.99 -5.78
C PHE A 308 -10.06 9.16 -6.49
N SER A 309 -10.22 9.30 -7.81
CA SER A 309 -11.14 8.47 -8.59
C SER A 309 -10.67 7.01 -8.59
N LEU A 310 -9.40 6.74 -8.90
CA LEU A 310 -8.83 5.39 -8.88
C LEU A 310 -8.87 4.79 -7.47
N LEU A 311 -8.55 5.57 -6.44
CA LEU A 311 -8.67 5.13 -5.06
C LEU A 311 -10.12 4.77 -4.71
N GLY A 312 -11.08 5.60 -5.10
CA GLY A 312 -12.51 5.34 -4.88
C GLY A 312 -13.00 4.07 -5.56
N VAL A 313 -12.57 3.82 -6.81
CA VAL A 313 -12.88 2.58 -7.53
C VAL A 313 -12.26 1.37 -6.83
N SER A 314 -10.99 1.46 -6.44
CA SER A 314 -10.31 0.39 -5.73
C SER A 314 -10.99 0.05 -4.39
N LEU A 315 -11.33 1.05 -3.60
CA LEU A 315 -12.06 0.86 -2.34
C LEU A 315 -13.43 0.23 -2.56
N LYS A 316 -14.19 0.71 -3.57
CA LYS A 316 -15.48 0.10 -3.94
C LYS A 316 -15.33 -1.39 -4.27
N ASN A 317 -14.30 -1.74 -5.07
CA ASN A 317 -14.02 -3.12 -5.45
C ASN A 317 -13.65 -3.97 -4.22
N LEU A 318 -12.83 -3.45 -3.31
CA LEU A 318 -12.45 -4.13 -2.07
C LEU A 318 -13.64 -4.36 -1.13
N TYR A 319 -14.51 -3.35 -0.97
CA TYR A 319 -15.73 -3.50 -0.19
C TYR A 319 -16.72 -4.47 -0.85
N GLY A 320 -16.73 -4.53 -2.17
CA GLY A 320 -17.50 -5.52 -2.92
C GLY A 320 -17.00 -6.95 -2.69
N MET A 321 -15.66 -7.16 -2.70
CA MET A 321 -15.06 -8.47 -2.41
C MET A 321 -15.29 -8.91 -0.94
N LYS A 322 -15.24 -8.00 0.03
CA LYS A 322 -15.57 -8.30 1.44
C LYS A 322 -17.01 -8.72 1.68
N ARG A 323 -17.91 -8.49 0.70
CA ARG A 323 -19.31 -8.98 0.75
C ARG A 323 -19.48 -10.39 0.17
N VAL A 324 -18.44 -11.00 -0.38
CA VAL A 324 -18.49 -12.43 -0.68
C VAL A 324 -18.58 -13.16 0.65
N ASP A 325 -19.64 -13.95 0.79
CA ASP A 325 -19.89 -14.78 1.97
C ASP A 325 -18.61 -15.59 2.26
N PRO A 326 -18.05 -15.52 3.48
CA PRO A 326 -16.86 -16.27 3.86
C PRO A 326 -16.97 -17.76 3.53
N GLY A 327 -18.16 -18.34 3.63
CA GLY A 327 -18.44 -19.72 3.24
C GLY A 327 -18.27 -19.95 1.74
N ILE A 328 -18.64 -18.98 0.89
CA ILE A 328 -18.43 -19.07 -0.56
C ILE A 328 -16.93 -19.02 -0.88
N ALA A 329 -16.19 -18.13 -0.24
CA ALA A 329 -14.74 -18.02 -0.43
C ALA A 329 -14.02 -19.31 0.01
N HIS A 330 -14.40 -19.87 1.16
CA HIS A 330 -13.88 -21.15 1.66
C HIS A 330 -14.26 -22.31 0.73
N GLY A 331 -15.50 -22.35 0.22
CA GLY A 331 -15.96 -23.33 -0.77
C GLY A 331 -15.16 -23.28 -2.07
N GLN A 332 -14.77 -22.08 -2.53
CA GLN A 332 -13.88 -21.92 -3.67
C GLN A 332 -12.48 -22.48 -3.41
N ALA A 333 -11.92 -22.25 -2.24
CA ALA A 333 -10.64 -22.80 -1.82
C ALA A 333 -10.70 -24.33 -1.74
N LEU A 334 -11.80 -24.89 -1.24
CA LEU A 334 -12.02 -26.35 -1.21
C LEU A 334 -12.00 -26.97 -2.61
N VAL A 335 -12.60 -26.33 -3.63
CA VAL A 335 -12.54 -26.83 -5.03
C VAL A 335 -11.11 -26.94 -5.53
N ALA A 336 -10.25 -25.98 -5.20
CA ALA A 336 -8.83 -26.02 -5.56
C ALA A 336 -8.07 -27.09 -4.77
N ASN A 337 -8.22 -27.11 -3.44
CA ASN A 337 -7.49 -28.00 -2.53
C ASN A 337 -7.86 -29.49 -2.71
N LEU A 338 -9.13 -29.76 -3.02
CA LEU A 338 -9.61 -31.13 -3.26
C LEU A 338 -9.35 -31.60 -4.71
N GLY A 339 -8.78 -30.75 -5.56
CA GLY A 339 -8.42 -31.07 -6.92
C GLY A 339 -9.63 -31.31 -7.84
N CYS A 340 -10.79 -30.69 -7.58
CA CYS A 340 -12.02 -30.86 -8.36
C CYS A 340 -11.81 -30.56 -9.84
N THR A 341 -10.95 -29.58 -10.17
CA THR A 341 -10.58 -29.22 -11.55
C THR A 341 -9.74 -30.27 -12.25
N GLY A 342 -9.21 -31.27 -11.57
CA GLY A 342 -8.57 -32.42 -12.20
C GLY A 342 -9.53 -33.23 -13.08
N CYS A 343 -10.80 -33.29 -12.67
CA CYS A 343 -11.85 -34.04 -13.40
C CYS A 343 -12.90 -33.11 -14.03
N HIS A 344 -13.19 -31.97 -13.41
CA HIS A 344 -14.24 -31.03 -13.85
C HIS A 344 -13.68 -29.78 -14.50
N ARG A 345 -14.38 -29.26 -15.49
CA ARG A 345 -14.11 -27.96 -16.10
C ARG A 345 -14.91 -26.88 -15.37
N ILE A 346 -14.25 -25.76 -15.02
CA ILE A 346 -14.88 -24.56 -14.47
C ILE A 346 -14.34 -23.35 -15.25
N HIS A 347 -15.22 -22.58 -15.87
CA HIS A 347 -14.88 -21.41 -16.70
C HIS A 347 -13.78 -21.67 -17.73
N GLY A 348 -13.87 -22.82 -18.40
CA GLY A 348 -12.93 -23.21 -19.45
C GLY A 348 -11.63 -23.87 -18.95
N THR A 349 -11.36 -23.87 -17.65
CA THR A 349 -10.16 -24.47 -17.05
C THR A 349 -10.51 -25.80 -16.39
N GLY A 350 -9.66 -26.83 -16.56
CA GLY A 350 -9.79 -28.13 -15.90
C GLY A 350 -10.04 -29.30 -16.86
N GLY A 351 -10.23 -30.50 -16.28
CA GLY A 351 -10.44 -31.76 -16.97
C GLY A 351 -11.84 -31.92 -17.55
N ALA A 352 -12.00 -32.94 -18.41
CA ALA A 352 -13.26 -33.29 -19.05
C ALA A 352 -13.77 -34.68 -18.66
N VAL A 353 -13.25 -35.26 -17.58
CA VAL A 353 -13.68 -36.57 -17.06
C VAL A 353 -15.06 -36.49 -16.41
N GLY A 354 -15.28 -35.42 -15.65
CA GLY A 354 -16.57 -35.09 -15.05
C GLY A 354 -17.32 -34.01 -15.84
N PRO A 355 -18.61 -33.76 -15.51
CA PRO A 355 -19.40 -32.70 -16.13
C PRO A 355 -18.74 -31.31 -15.96
N ASP A 356 -18.95 -30.45 -16.94
CA ASP A 356 -18.56 -29.04 -16.83
C ASP A 356 -19.40 -28.35 -15.74
N LEU A 357 -18.76 -27.73 -14.75
CA LEU A 357 -19.40 -27.06 -13.62
C LEU A 357 -19.57 -25.54 -13.82
N SER A 358 -19.11 -24.97 -14.94
CA SER A 358 -19.11 -23.51 -15.17
C SER A 358 -20.47 -22.85 -14.93
N PHE A 359 -21.57 -23.57 -15.15
CA PHE A 359 -22.94 -23.08 -14.98
C PHE A 359 -23.81 -24.09 -14.20
N VAL A 360 -23.21 -24.81 -13.29
CA VAL A 360 -23.91 -25.87 -12.57
C VAL A 360 -25.00 -25.31 -11.65
N GLY A 361 -24.82 -24.11 -11.09
CA GLY A 361 -25.84 -23.45 -10.26
C GLY A 361 -27.13 -23.11 -11.02
N ASP A 362 -27.08 -22.97 -12.37
CA ASP A 362 -28.28 -22.81 -13.19
C ASP A 362 -28.90 -24.17 -13.56
N ARG A 363 -28.06 -25.16 -13.84
CA ARG A 363 -28.50 -26.48 -14.27
C ARG A 363 -29.06 -27.32 -13.14
N ARG A 364 -28.54 -27.11 -11.93
CA ARG A 364 -28.92 -27.85 -10.72
C ARG A 364 -28.93 -26.92 -9.50
N PRO A 365 -29.98 -26.14 -9.31
CA PRO A 365 -30.07 -25.19 -8.21
C PRO A 365 -30.41 -25.82 -6.84
N ASP A 366 -30.69 -27.11 -6.80
CA ASP A 366 -31.09 -27.84 -5.59
C ASP A 366 -29.89 -28.01 -4.63
N ARG A 367 -29.90 -27.25 -3.53
CA ARG A 367 -28.86 -27.28 -2.48
C ARG A 367 -28.75 -28.66 -1.81
N GLU A 368 -29.87 -29.29 -1.50
CA GLU A 368 -29.91 -30.58 -0.81
C GLU A 368 -29.31 -31.68 -1.65
N TRP A 369 -29.53 -31.63 -2.98
CA TRP A 369 -28.90 -32.55 -3.89
C TRP A 369 -27.39 -32.44 -3.86
N HIS A 370 -26.83 -31.21 -3.87
CA HIS A 370 -25.37 -31.00 -3.80
C HIS A 370 -24.78 -31.50 -2.49
N LEU A 371 -25.40 -31.22 -1.35
CA LEU A 371 -24.97 -31.70 -0.04
C LEU A 371 -24.92 -33.24 -0.01
N LYS A 372 -25.94 -33.93 -0.50
CA LYS A 372 -25.96 -35.39 -0.61
C LYS A 372 -24.90 -35.90 -1.59
N HIS A 373 -24.73 -35.21 -2.72
CA HIS A 373 -23.76 -35.59 -3.74
C HIS A 373 -22.32 -35.49 -3.21
N PHE A 374 -21.95 -34.41 -2.54
CA PHE A 374 -20.59 -34.27 -1.99
C PHE A 374 -20.33 -35.21 -0.81
N ARG A 375 -21.35 -35.52 -0.01
CA ARG A 375 -21.25 -36.49 1.07
C ARG A 375 -21.10 -37.92 0.56
N ASN A 376 -21.86 -38.31 -0.44
CA ASN A 376 -21.79 -39.61 -1.11
C ASN A 376 -22.27 -39.50 -2.56
N PRO A 377 -21.37 -39.35 -3.54
CA PRO A 377 -21.76 -39.10 -4.95
C PRO A 377 -22.68 -40.22 -5.51
N GLN A 378 -22.42 -41.45 -5.16
CA GLN A 378 -23.20 -42.59 -5.67
C GLN A 378 -24.63 -42.65 -5.14
N SER A 379 -24.94 -41.99 -4.02
CA SER A 379 -26.30 -41.99 -3.45
C SER A 379 -27.32 -41.24 -4.29
N VAL A 380 -26.86 -40.24 -5.07
CA VAL A 380 -27.72 -39.41 -5.93
C VAL A 380 -27.35 -39.49 -7.42
N SER A 381 -26.20 -40.10 -7.75
CA SER A 381 -25.72 -40.35 -9.09
C SER A 381 -25.17 -41.79 -9.18
N PRO A 382 -26.00 -42.83 -9.32
CA PRO A 382 -25.55 -44.22 -9.42
C PRO A 382 -24.51 -44.39 -10.53
N GLY A 383 -23.39 -45.05 -10.24
CA GLY A 383 -22.28 -45.25 -11.16
C GLY A 383 -21.30 -44.10 -11.25
N SER A 384 -21.43 -43.06 -10.41
CA SER A 384 -20.46 -41.98 -10.33
C SER A 384 -19.08 -42.50 -9.91
N ILE A 385 -18.05 -42.09 -10.65
CA ILE A 385 -16.64 -42.33 -10.33
C ILE A 385 -16.03 -41.25 -9.42
N MET A 386 -16.81 -40.23 -9.10
CA MET A 386 -16.38 -39.15 -8.19
C MET A 386 -16.06 -39.72 -6.82
N PRO A 387 -14.89 -39.47 -6.23
CA PRO A 387 -14.52 -39.99 -4.93
C PRO A 387 -15.36 -39.32 -3.82
N LYS A 388 -15.46 -40.01 -2.68
CA LYS A 388 -15.95 -39.43 -1.43
C LYS A 388 -14.85 -38.62 -0.81
N PHE A 389 -15.15 -37.40 -0.38
CA PHE A 389 -14.23 -36.53 0.35
C PHE A 389 -14.61 -36.52 1.84
N PRO A 390 -13.64 -36.62 2.76
CA PRO A 390 -13.89 -36.56 4.20
C PRO A 390 -14.10 -35.11 4.66
N LEU A 391 -15.21 -34.51 4.24
CA LEU A 391 -15.57 -33.12 4.54
C LEU A 391 -16.41 -33.04 5.80
N THR A 392 -16.15 -32.03 6.62
CA THR A 392 -17.04 -31.65 7.72
C THR A 392 -18.36 -31.08 7.20
N ASP A 393 -19.37 -31.01 8.06
CA ASP A 393 -20.66 -30.44 7.67
C ASP A 393 -20.55 -28.98 7.26
N GLN A 394 -19.64 -28.20 7.86
CA GLN A 394 -19.37 -26.81 7.46
C GLN A 394 -18.74 -26.74 6.09
N GLU A 395 -17.72 -27.55 5.80
CA GLU A 395 -17.08 -27.59 4.48
C GLU A 395 -18.04 -28.05 3.37
N LEU A 396 -18.94 -28.95 3.65
CA LEU A 396 -20.02 -29.34 2.73
C LEU A 396 -20.95 -28.17 2.42
N GLN A 397 -21.32 -27.40 3.44
CA GLN A 397 -22.16 -26.19 3.26
C GLN A 397 -21.43 -25.13 2.42
N ASP A 398 -20.16 -24.88 2.72
CA ASP A 398 -19.35 -23.86 2.07
C ASP A 398 -19.08 -24.23 0.59
N LEU A 399 -18.70 -25.50 0.33
CA LEU A 399 -18.51 -26.04 -1.00
C LEU A 399 -19.80 -25.93 -1.83
N THR A 400 -20.95 -26.30 -1.24
CA THR A 400 -22.26 -26.20 -1.88
C THR A 400 -22.60 -24.75 -2.18
N SER A 401 -22.35 -23.83 -1.26
CA SER A 401 -22.60 -22.40 -1.45
C SER A 401 -21.80 -21.87 -2.63
N TYR A 402 -20.50 -22.20 -2.75
CA TYR A 402 -19.68 -21.82 -3.88
C TYR A 402 -20.20 -22.41 -5.21
N ILE A 403 -20.45 -23.69 -5.26
CA ILE A 403 -20.91 -24.39 -6.48
C ILE A 403 -22.22 -23.78 -7.01
N LEU A 404 -23.12 -23.36 -6.12
CA LEU A 404 -24.37 -22.69 -6.51
C LEU A 404 -24.18 -21.27 -7.03
N THR A 405 -22.99 -20.65 -6.83
CA THR A 405 -22.65 -19.35 -7.44
C THR A 405 -22.21 -19.49 -8.91
N LEU A 406 -21.85 -20.68 -9.36
CA LEU A 406 -21.42 -20.95 -10.74
C LEU A 406 -22.63 -20.89 -11.69
N ARG A 407 -22.98 -19.67 -12.10
CA ARG A 407 -24.11 -19.32 -12.98
C ARG A 407 -23.64 -18.47 -14.14
N ARG A 408 -24.46 -18.41 -15.21
CA ARG A 408 -24.24 -17.45 -16.31
C ARG A 408 -24.38 -16.03 -15.74
N GLN A 409 -23.42 -15.19 -16.06
CA GLN A 409 -23.58 -13.76 -15.79
C GLN A 409 -24.65 -13.22 -16.75
N THR A 410 -25.78 -12.76 -16.22
CA THR A 410 -26.83 -12.05 -16.96
C THR A 410 -26.43 -10.61 -17.21
#